data_4c3020bd493dd11c51331103b30f01ed
#
_entry.id   4c3020bd493dd11c51331103b30f01ed
#
_cell.length_a   1.000
_cell.length_b   1.000
_cell.length_c   1.000
_cell.angle_alpha   90.00
_cell.angle_beta   90.00
_cell.angle_gamma   90.00
#
_symmetry.space_group_name_H-M   'P 1'
#
loop_
_entity.id
_entity.type
_entity.pdbx_description
1 polymer ?
#
loop_
_entity_poly.entity_id
_entity_poly.type
_entity_poly.pdbx_seq_one_letter_code
_entity_poly.pdbx_strand_id
1 'polypeptide(L)'
;MNERMKVWLVEFSNGERIARVGKYEAWKSGAEYIRDTYNALIAEAAAENDREAVRSITVEGLKALTEFKTASVRRGNFECDPLVRVTELEVY
;
A
#
# COMPACT_ATOMS: atom_id res chain seq x y z
N MET A 1 -7.98 -34.00 5.28
CA MET A 1 -7.72 -32.88 6.17
C MET A 1 -8.04 -31.56 5.43
N ASN A 2 -8.89 -30.76 6.03
CA ASN A 2 -9.27 -29.50 5.39
C ASN A 2 -8.23 -28.45 5.72
N GLU A 3 -7.48 -28.05 4.72
CA GLU A 3 -6.56 -26.94 4.86
C GLU A 3 -7.32 -25.64 4.64
N ARG A 4 -7.14 -24.70 5.55
CA ARG A 4 -7.68 -23.37 5.40
C ARG A 4 -6.79 -22.58 4.47
N MET A 5 -7.36 -22.08 3.40
CA MET A 5 -6.66 -21.19 2.50
C MET A 5 -6.84 -19.77 2.99
N LYS A 6 -5.76 -19.03 3.07
CA LYS A 6 -5.80 -17.60 3.39
C LYS A 6 -5.66 -16.80 2.12
N VAL A 7 -6.48 -15.79 2.02
CA VAL A 7 -6.47 -14.83 0.92
C VAL A 7 -6.40 -13.43 1.52
N TRP A 8 -5.63 -12.58 0.91
CA TRP A 8 -5.53 -11.18 1.33
C TRP A 8 -6.27 -10.30 0.33
N LEU A 9 -7.27 -9.58 0.84
CA LEU A 9 -8.01 -8.60 0.06
C LEU A 9 -7.31 -7.26 0.17
N VAL A 10 -6.93 -6.71 -0.97
CA VAL A 10 -6.27 -5.39 -1.04
C VAL A 10 -7.27 -4.39 -1.62
N GLU A 11 -7.60 -3.39 -0.83
CA GLU A 11 -8.54 -2.34 -1.23
C GLU A 11 -7.78 -1.03 -1.37
N PHE A 12 -8.00 -0.33 -2.50
CA PHE A 12 -7.32 0.91 -2.81
C PHE A 12 -8.27 2.11 -2.71
N SER A 13 -7.70 3.29 -2.46
CA SER A 13 -8.47 4.52 -2.33
C SER A 13 -9.23 4.92 -3.60
N ASN A 14 -8.83 4.41 -4.76
CA ASN A 14 -9.53 4.64 -6.02
C ASN A 14 -10.77 3.76 -6.22
N GLY A 15 -11.08 2.90 -5.25
CA GLY A 15 -12.21 1.98 -5.31
C GLY A 15 -11.90 0.61 -5.88
N GLU A 16 -10.72 0.39 -6.39
CA GLU A 16 -10.31 -0.91 -6.90
C GLU A 16 -10.01 -1.87 -5.76
N ARG A 17 -10.21 -3.16 -6.03
CA ARG A 17 -9.93 -4.23 -5.09
C ARG A 17 -9.31 -5.40 -5.82
N ILE A 18 -8.34 -6.05 -5.19
CA ILE A 18 -7.73 -7.27 -5.71
C ILE A 18 -7.58 -8.28 -4.58
N ALA A 19 -7.53 -9.55 -4.93
CA ALA A 19 -7.25 -10.62 -3.98
C ALA A 19 -5.91 -11.26 -4.31
N ARG A 20 -5.14 -11.59 -3.29
CA ARG A 20 -3.85 -12.26 -3.43
C ARG A 20 -3.76 -13.45 -2.49
N VAL A 21 -3.16 -14.51 -2.96
CA VAL A 21 -3.00 -15.75 -2.17
C VAL A 21 -1.85 -15.61 -1.17
N GLY A 22 -0.81 -14.87 -1.50
CA GLY A 22 0.34 -14.64 -0.63
C GLY A 22 0.32 -13.27 0.03
N LYS A 23 0.68 -13.23 1.30
CA LYS A 23 0.78 -11.97 2.05
C LYS A 23 1.79 -11.02 1.43
N TYR A 24 2.93 -11.55 0.98
CA TYR A 24 3.95 -10.75 0.29
C TYR A 24 3.39 -10.11 -0.97
N GLU A 25 2.65 -10.87 -1.77
CA GLU A 25 2.05 -10.37 -3.01
C GLU A 25 1.02 -9.28 -2.73
N ALA A 26 0.25 -9.43 -1.66
CA ALA A 26 -0.71 -8.43 -1.22
C ALA A 26 0.01 -7.14 -0.79
N TRP A 27 1.05 -7.28 0.03
CA TRP A 27 1.87 -6.14 0.44
C TRP A 27 2.49 -5.44 -0.77
N LYS A 28 3.07 -6.19 -1.68
CA LYS A 28 3.72 -5.66 -2.88
C LYS A 28 2.74 -4.84 -3.72
N SER A 29 1.53 -5.35 -3.92
CA SER A 29 0.48 -4.63 -4.66
C SER A 29 0.13 -3.30 -3.99
N GLY A 30 -0.03 -3.31 -2.68
CA GLY A 30 -0.30 -2.11 -1.90
C GLY A 30 0.86 -1.11 -1.95
N ALA A 31 2.09 -1.61 -1.81
CA ALA A 31 3.28 -0.77 -1.84
C ALA A 31 3.47 -0.10 -3.21
N GLU A 32 3.20 -0.82 -4.30
CA GLU A 32 3.26 -0.24 -5.64
C GLU A 32 2.25 0.89 -5.80
N TYR A 33 1.04 0.71 -5.31
CA TYR A 33 0.01 1.74 -5.35
C TYR A 33 0.42 2.99 -4.55
N ILE A 34 0.95 2.80 -3.35
CA ILE A 34 1.45 3.90 -2.51
C ILE A 34 2.56 4.65 -3.25
N ARG A 35 3.54 3.92 -3.78
CA ARG A 35 4.65 4.50 -4.52
C ARG A 35 4.16 5.30 -5.71
N ASP A 36 3.27 4.73 -6.51
CA ASP A 36 2.76 5.39 -7.72
C ASP A 36 1.97 6.65 -7.38
N THR A 37 1.20 6.62 -6.30
CA THR A 37 0.44 7.78 -5.82
C THR A 37 1.39 8.92 -5.44
N TYR A 38 2.42 8.64 -4.65
CA TYR A 38 3.38 9.66 -4.24
C TYR A 38 4.23 10.14 -5.41
N ASN A 39 4.62 9.24 -6.31
CA ASN A 39 5.36 9.64 -7.52
C ASN A 39 4.56 10.60 -8.40
N ALA A 40 3.25 10.40 -8.52
CA ALA A 40 2.39 11.32 -9.26
C ALA A 40 2.36 12.70 -8.60
N LEU A 41 2.27 12.74 -7.27
CA LEU A 41 2.29 14.01 -6.53
C LEU A 41 3.63 14.72 -6.66
N ILE A 42 4.73 13.97 -6.63
CA ILE A 42 6.08 14.51 -6.80
C ILE A 42 6.23 15.10 -8.22
N ALA A 43 5.75 14.39 -9.23
CA ALA A 43 5.80 14.86 -10.62
C ALA A 43 5.01 16.17 -10.80
N GLU A 44 3.84 16.27 -10.17
CA GLU A 44 3.01 17.46 -10.20
C GLU A 44 3.72 18.66 -9.54
N ALA A 45 4.29 18.46 -8.36
CA ALA A 45 5.05 19.48 -7.65
C ALA A 45 6.29 19.91 -8.44
N ALA A 46 6.98 18.97 -9.07
CA ALA A 46 8.15 19.25 -9.90
C ALA A 46 7.78 20.09 -11.13
N ALA A 47 6.63 19.80 -11.74
CA ALA A 47 6.12 20.58 -12.87
C ALA A 47 5.84 22.03 -12.50
N GLU A 48 5.49 22.27 -11.24
CA GLU A 48 5.25 23.63 -10.70
C GLU A 48 6.52 24.27 -10.15
N ASN A 49 7.68 23.62 -10.27
CA ASN A 49 8.95 24.05 -9.71
C ASN A 49 8.93 24.26 -8.19
N ASP A 50 8.07 23.52 -7.50
CA ASP A 50 7.94 23.59 -6.06
C ASP A 50 8.88 22.59 -5.39
N ARG A 51 10.12 22.99 -5.17
CA ARG A 51 11.16 22.14 -4.61
C ARG A 51 10.87 21.69 -3.18
N GLU A 52 10.25 22.57 -2.41
CA GLU A 52 9.88 22.26 -1.03
C GLU A 52 8.83 21.16 -0.98
N ALA A 53 7.80 21.26 -1.84
CA ALA A 53 6.77 20.26 -1.94
C ALA A 53 7.36 18.91 -2.41
N VAL A 54 8.25 18.92 -3.41
CA VAL A 54 8.92 17.69 -3.89
C VAL A 54 9.63 17.00 -2.74
N ARG A 55 10.39 17.73 -1.94
CA ARG A 55 11.14 17.18 -0.81
C ARG A 55 10.20 16.63 0.25
N SER A 56 9.20 17.41 0.63
CA SER A 56 8.23 17.02 1.65
C SER A 56 7.45 15.76 1.25
N ILE A 57 6.95 15.71 0.02
CA ILE A 57 6.19 14.57 -0.49
C ILE A 57 7.08 13.33 -0.58
N THR A 58 8.34 13.49 -0.99
CA THR A 58 9.30 12.38 -1.05
C THR A 58 9.51 11.76 0.32
N VAL A 59 9.70 12.58 1.35
CA VAL A 59 9.88 12.12 2.73
C VAL A 59 8.62 11.42 3.22
N GLU A 60 7.45 12.00 3.00
CA GLU A 60 6.18 11.40 3.39
C GLU A 60 5.94 10.05 2.71
N GLY A 61 6.27 9.96 1.43
CA GLY A 61 6.12 8.71 0.66
C GLY A 61 7.01 7.60 1.19
N LEU A 62 8.27 7.90 1.48
CA LEU A 62 9.21 6.94 2.07
C LEU A 62 8.74 6.49 3.45
N LYS A 63 8.26 7.41 4.25
CA LYS A 63 7.73 7.11 5.58
C LYS A 63 6.50 6.21 5.48
N ALA A 64 5.57 6.52 4.59
CA ALA A 64 4.37 5.73 4.38
C ALA A 64 4.71 4.29 3.96
N LEU A 65 5.63 4.11 3.03
CA LEU A 65 6.08 2.80 2.58
C LEU A 65 6.74 2.01 3.70
N THR A 66 7.57 2.66 4.51
CA THR A 66 8.25 2.02 5.64
C THR A 66 7.25 1.57 6.70
N GLU A 67 6.29 2.40 7.04
CA GLU A 67 5.24 2.07 8.01
C GLU A 67 4.36 0.93 7.52
N PHE A 68 4.00 0.95 6.23
CA PHE A 68 3.20 -0.10 5.62
C PHE A 68 3.92 -1.44 5.65
N LYS A 69 5.22 -1.45 5.32
CA LYS A 69 6.06 -2.65 5.39
C LYS A 69 6.13 -3.19 6.82
N THR A 70 6.37 -2.32 7.79
CA THR A 70 6.46 -2.69 9.18
C THR A 70 5.15 -3.29 9.68
N ALA A 71 4.02 -2.68 9.33
CA ALA A 71 2.71 -3.19 9.69
C ALA A 71 2.45 -4.57 9.06
N SER A 72 2.87 -4.79 7.82
CA SER A 72 2.68 -6.07 7.13
C SER A 72 3.39 -7.23 7.82
N VAL A 73 4.51 -6.96 8.46
CA VAL A 73 5.28 -7.99 9.19
C VAL A 73 4.58 -8.40 10.48
N ARG A 74 3.90 -7.47 11.13
CA ARG A 74 3.36 -7.66 12.48
C ARG A 74 1.92 -8.16 12.53
N ARG A 75 1.12 -7.90 11.49
CA ARG A 75 -0.33 -8.10 11.54
C ARG A 75 -0.83 -8.89 10.33
N GLY A 76 -1.95 -9.63 10.53
CA GLY A 76 -2.69 -10.21 9.43
C GLY A 76 -3.38 -9.14 8.59
N ASN A 77 -3.94 -8.12 9.28
CA ASN A 77 -4.55 -6.97 8.63
C ASN A 77 -3.61 -5.77 8.78
N PHE A 78 -3.40 -5.05 7.72
CA PHE A 78 -2.55 -3.85 7.76
C PHE A 78 -3.02 -2.84 6.71
N GLU A 79 -2.69 -1.59 6.94
CA GLU A 79 -3.16 -0.52 6.07
C GLU A 79 -2.16 0.63 5.99
N CYS A 80 -2.29 1.42 4.94
CA CYS A 80 -1.71 2.75 4.80
C CYS A 80 -2.88 3.69 4.52
N ASP A 81 -3.49 4.19 5.57
CA ASP A 81 -4.68 5.02 5.48
C ASP A 81 -4.36 6.39 4.88
N PRO A 82 -5.14 6.91 3.95
CA PRO A 82 -6.35 6.34 3.36
C PRO A 82 -6.12 5.52 2.08
N LEU A 83 -4.88 5.27 1.69
CA LEU A 83 -4.53 4.75 0.36
C LEU A 83 -4.81 3.27 0.15
N VAL A 84 -4.45 2.44 1.11
CA VAL A 84 -4.51 0.98 0.96
C VAL A 84 -4.94 0.32 2.27
N ARG A 85 -5.82 -0.67 2.14
CA ARG A 85 -6.18 -1.55 3.25
C ARG A 85 -6.04 -2.99 2.81
N VAL A 86 -5.33 -3.78 3.61
CA VAL A 86 -5.15 -5.22 3.37
C VAL A 86 -5.84 -5.98 4.50
N THR A 87 -6.76 -6.86 4.13
CA THR A 87 -7.53 -7.67 5.07
C THR A 87 -7.25 -9.14 4.80
N GLU A 88 -6.88 -9.87 5.83
CA GLU A 88 -6.69 -11.31 5.76
C GLU A 88 -8.04 -12.00 5.87
N LEU A 89 -8.34 -12.86 4.90
CA LEU A 89 -9.57 -13.63 4.84
C LEU A 89 -9.25 -15.11 4.82
N GLU A 90 -10.04 -15.91 5.56
CA GLU A 90 -9.95 -17.36 5.48
C GLU A 90 -11.00 -17.86 4.50
N VAL A 91 -10.58 -18.72 3.59
CA VAL A 91 -11.45 -19.32 2.57
C VAL A 91 -11.31 -20.84 2.68
N TYR A 92 -12.45 -21.52 2.65
CA TYR A 92 -12.49 -23.00 2.72
C TYR A 92 -12.68 -23.61 1.34
#